data_2dc2704a36b03a499b80e2a2f6dfa9a3
#
_entry.id   2dc2704a36b03a499b80e2a2f6dfa9a3
#
_cell.length_a   1.000
_cell.length_b   1.000
_cell.length_c   1.000
_cell.angle_alpha   90.00
_cell.angle_beta   90.00
_cell.angle_gamma   90.00
#
_symmetry.space_group_name_H-M   'P 1'
#
loop_
_entity.id
_entity.type
_entity.pdbx_description
1 polymer ?
#
loop_
_entity_poly.entity_id
_entity_poly.type
_entity_poly.pdbx_seq_one_letter_code
_entity_poly.pdbx_strand_id
1 'polypeptide(L)'
;FNTAGDSVLAEFQSAVSAVICAKEFQKLVRERNANVSEDAAMQFRIGLNMGDVIVEGENLYGEGVNVAARLEALSQPGGVCLSKSILDFVNKKTELVFNNLGEQKVKNTTVHAYDLADPELEKRSIDNQIQNSEEGSKAPTIAVLPFNNLSNDPEQDYFADGITEYIISHLSKWKTFPV
;
A
#
# COMPACT_ATOMS: atom_id res chain seq x y z
N PHE A 1 -16.44 -0.60 2.60
CA PHE A 1 -15.07 -0.07 2.69
C PHE A 1 -14.70 0.12 4.16
N ASN A 2 -13.41 0.02 4.45
CA ASN A 2 -12.86 0.24 5.78
C ASN A 2 -11.75 1.30 5.71
N THR A 3 -11.58 2.06 6.80
CA THR A 3 -10.49 3.04 6.94
C THR A 3 -9.50 2.56 8.00
N ALA A 4 -8.22 2.59 7.67
CA ALA A 4 -7.13 2.27 8.58
C ALA A 4 -6.13 3.43 8.59
N GLY A 5 -6.29 4.35 9.55
CA GLY A 5 -5.50 5.58 9.59
C GLY A 5 -5.83 6.49 8.39
N ASP A 6 -4.81 6.80 7.60
CA ASP A 6 -4.89 7.59 6.36
C ASP A 6 -5.20 6.74 5.10
N SER A 7 -5.37 5.44 5.26
CA SER A 7 -5.64 4.50 4.16
C SER A 7 -7.12 4.11 4.11
N VAL A 8 -7.62 3.88 2.90
CA VAL A 8 -8.97 3.37 2.64
C VAL A 8 -8.87 2.05 1.92
N LEU A 9 -9.52 1.02 2.45
CA LEU A 9 -9.66 -0.27 1.82
C LEU A 9 -11.08 -0.44 1.29
N ALA A 10 -11.22 -0.72 0.00
CA ALA A 10 -12.50 -0.91 -0.66
C ALA A 10 -12.54 -2.24 -1.41
N GLU A 11 -13.67 -2.93 -1.30
CA GLU A 11 -13.97 -4.14 -2.03
C GLU A 11 -14.87 -3.86 -3.22
N PHE A 12 -14.59 -4.51 -4.35
CA PHE A 12 -15.38 -4.45 -5.57
C PHE A 12 -15.71 -5.86 -6.07
N GLN A 13 -16.93 -6.07 -6.50
CA GLN A 13 -17.33 -7.34 -7.11
C GLN A 13 -16.83 -7.49 -8.56
N SER A 14 -16.28 -6.45 -9.15
CA SER A 14 -15.78 -6.42 -10.53
C SER A 14 -14.43 -5.74 -10.61
N ALA A 15 -13.44 -6.45 -11.16
CA ALA A 15 -12.12 -5.88 -11.43
C ALA A 15 -12.18 -4.67 -12.38
N VAL A 16 -13.07 -4.70 -13.38
CA VAL A 16 -13.28 -3.59 -14.32
C VAL A 16 -13.79 -2.36 -13.58
N SER A 17 -14.80 -2.53 -12.71
CA SER A 17 -15.35 -1.44 -11.91
C SER A 17 -14.32 -0.85 -10.95
N ALA A 18 -13.47 -1.69 -10.34
CA ALA A 18 -12.40 -1.24 -9.47
C ALA A 18 -11.38 -0.35 -10.21
N VAL A 19 -10.93 -0.77 -11.39
CA VAL A 19 -9.96 0.01 -12.19
C VAL A 19 -10.57 1.31 -12.71
N ILE A 20 -11.82 1.31 -13.16
CA ILE A 20 -12.52 2.52 -13.61
C ILE A 20 -12.70 3.49 -12.44
N CYS A 21 -13.15 3.00 -11.28
CA CYS A 21 -13.29 3.81 -10.08
C CYS A 21 -11.95 4.43 -9.65
N ALA A 22 -10.87 3.66 -9.64
CA ALA A 22 -9.54 4.15 -9.30
C ALA A 22 -9.06 5.25 -10.26
N LYS A 23 -9.27 5.08 -11.56
CA LYS A 23 -8.94 6.08 -12.58
C LYS A 23 -9.73 7.39 -12.38
N GLU A 24 -11.04 7.28 -12.22
CA GLU A 24 -11.90 8.44 -12.01
C GLU A 24 -11.58 9.15 -10.68
N PHE A 25 -11.28 8.40 -9.62
CA PHE A 25 -10.85 8.97 -8.35
C PHE A 25 -9.58 9.81 -8.52
N GLN A 26 -8.54 9.28 -9.17
CA GLN A 26 -7.30 10.03 -9.40
C GLN A 26 -7.55 11.30 -10.23
N LYS A 27 -8.41 11.22 -11.24
CA LYS A 27 -8.82 12.38 -12.04
C LYS A 27 -9.50 13.45 -11.17
N LEU A 28 -10.47 13.07 -10.34
CA LEU A 28 -11.18 13.99 -9.44
C LEU A 28 -10.23 14.64 -8.42
N VAL A 29 -9.26 13.90 -7.89
CA VAL A 29 -8.24 14.45 -6.99
C VAL A 29 -7.40 15.50 -7.71
N ARG A 30 -6.95 15.25 -8.94
CA ARG A 30 -6.21 16.24 -9.74
C ARG A 30 -7.02 17.50 -10.02
N GLU A 31 -8.28 17.33 -10.44
CA GLU A 31 -9.18 18.47 -10.68
C GLU A 31 -9.36 19.32 -9.40
N ARG A 32 -9.45 18.67 -8.24
CA ARG A 32 -9.52 19.38 -6.96
C ARG A 32 -8.21 20.10 -6.63
N ASN A 33 -7.09 19.46 -6.86
CA ASN A 33 -5.76 20.01 -6.59
C ASN A 33 -5.44 21.21 -7.47
N ALA A 34 -6.01 21.31 -8.68
CA ALA A 34 -5.81 22.47 -9.58
C ALA A 34 -6.23 23.81 -8.98
N ASN A 35 -7.07 23.80 -7.92
CA ASN A 35 -7.59 24.99 -7.26
C ASN A 35 -7.04 25.23 -5.84
N VAL A 36 -6.01 24.46 -5.42
CA VAL A 36 -5.37 24.60 -4.11
C VAL A 36 -3.88 24.84 -4.25
N SER A 37 -3.23 25.38 -3.22
CA SER A 37 -1.78 25.53 -3.18
C SER A 37 -1.08 24.17 -3.12
N GLU A 38 0.17 24.11 -3.57
CA GLU A 38 0.97 22.86 -3.55
C GLU A 38 1.03 22.24 -2.16
N ASP A 39 1.15 23.04 -1.10
CA ASP A 39 1.17 22.57 0.29
C ASP A 39 -0.14 21.95 0.77
N ALA A 40 -1.25 22.27 0.11
CA ALA A 40 -2.59 21.72 0.43
C ALA A 40 -3.05 20.64 -0.56
N ALA A 41 -2.26 20.37 -1.60
CA ALA A 41 -2.57 19.36 -2.59
C ALA A 41 -2.44 17.95 -2.00
N MET A 42 -3.49 17.16 -2.14
CA MET A 42 -3.48 15.76 -1.70
C MET A 42 -3.07 14.84 -2.84
N GLN A 43 -2.22 13.87 -2.53
CA GLN A 43 -1.82 12.82 -3.47
C GLN A 43 -2.14 11.46 -2.89
N PHE A 44 -2.81 10.64 -3.67
CA PHE A 44 -3.15 9.28 -3.29
C PHE A 44 -2.38 8.28 -4.14
N ARG A 45 -2.05 7.15 -3.53
CA ARG A 45 -1.57 5.95 -4.21
C ARG A 45 -2.66 4.93 -4.18
N ILE A 46 -2.84 4.18 -5.26
CA ILE A 46 -3.86 3.14 -5.31
C ILE A 46 -3.22 1.83 -5.73
N GLY A 47 -3.45 0.78 -4.94
CA GLY A 47 -3.08 -0.58 -5.24
C GLY A 47 -4.31 -1.44 -5.49
N LEU A 48 -4.35 -2.16 -6.61
CA LEU A 48 -5.47 -3.04 -6.96
C LEU A 48 -5.01 -4.48 -7.08
N ASN A 49 -5.68 -5.38 -6.37
CA ASN A 49 -5.44 -6.80 -6.48
C ASN A 49 -6.75 -7.58 -6.50
N MET A 50 -6.70 -8.77 -7.09
CA MET A 50 -7.79 -9.74 -7.05
C MET A 50 -7.32 -10.98 -6.29
N GLY A 51 -8.03 -11.36 -5.25
CA GLY A 51 -7.72 -12.50 -4.41
C GLY A 51 -8.79 -12.72 -3.36
N ASP A 52 -8.63 -13.77 -2.59
CA ASP A 52 -9.55 -14.09 -1.51
C ASP A 52 -9.48 -13.04 -0.41
N VAL A 53 -10.65 -12.62 0.02
CA VAL A 53 -10.84 -11.65 1.11
C VAL A 53 -11.76 -12.26 2.14
N ILE A 54 -11.32 -12.21 3.39
CA ILE A 54 -12.13 -12.61 4.55
C ILE A 54 -12.76 -11.35 5.12
N VAL A 55 -14.08 -11.36 5.23
CA VAL A 55 -14.85 -10.24 5.79
C VAL A 55 -15.27 -10.61 7.22
N GLU A 56 -14.78 -9.88 8.20
CA GLU A 56 -15.17 -10.03 9.61
C GLU A 56 -15.68 -8.68 10.13
N GLY A 57 -17.01 -8.56 10.27
CA GLY A 57 -17.65 -7.30 10.60
C GLY A 57 -17.40 -6.23 9.51
N GLU A 58 -16.80 -5.13 9.87
CA GLU A 58 -16.40 -4.07 8.93
C GLU A 58 -14.96 -4.23 8.41
N ASN A 59 -14.22 -5.24 8.87
CA ASN A 59 -12.83 -5.44 8.52
C ASN A 59 -12.65 -6.42 7.38
N LEU A 60 -11.68 -6.14 6.52
CA LEU A 60 -11.28 -6.97 5.38
C LEU A 60 -9.88 -7.52 5.64
N TYR A 61 -9.72 -8.83 5.59
CA TYR A 61 -8.45 -9.52 5.81
C TYR A 61 -8.13 -10.46 4.66
N GLY A 62 -6.89 -10.88 4.57
CA GLY A 62 -6.45 -11.91 3.66
C GLY A 62 -5.20 -11.55 2.87
N GLU A 63 -4.63 -12.55 2.20
CA GLU A 63 -3.44 -12.33 1.38
C GLU A 63 -3.73 -11.35 0.23
N GLY A 64 -4.95 -11.39 -0.32
CA GLY A 64 -5.40 -10.46 -1.35
C GLY A 64 -5.30 -9.00 -0.91
N VAL A 65 -5.67 -8.69 0.34
CA VAL A 65 -5.56 -7.36 0.94
C VAL A 65 -4.10 -6.94 1.13
N ASN A 66 -3.27 -7.86 1.63
CA ASN A 66 -1.84 -7.60 1.81
C ASN A 66 -1.12 -7.31 0.48
N VAL A 67 -1.48 -8.01 -0.59
CA VAL A 67 -0.94 -7.75 -1.94
C VAL A 67 -1.41 -6.38 -2.45
N ALA A 68 -2.68 -6.01 -2.25
CA ALA A 68 -3.19 -4.70 -2.64
C ALA A 68 -2.45 -3.56 -1.93
N ALA A 69 -2.22 -3.68 -0.62
CA ALA A 69 -1.43 -2.69 0.14
C ALA A 69 0.02 -2.56 -0.35
N ARG A 70 0.63 -3.68 -0.79
CA ARG A 70 1.98 -3.65 -1.37
C ARG A 70 2.00 -2.98 -2.74
N LEU A 71 0.99 -3.20 -3.57
CA LEU A 71 0.84 -2.54 -4.87
C LEU A 71 0.56 -1.04 -4.68
N GLU A 72 -0.20 -0.66 -3.65
CA GLU A 72 -0.36 0.74 -3.25
C GLU A 72 1.00 1.37 -2.94
N ALA A 73 1.82 0.74 -2.11
CA ALA A 73 3.16 1.23 -1.76
C ALA A 73 4.11 1.32 -2.97
N LEU A 74 3.94 0.47 -3.99
CA LEU A 74 4.66 0.53 -5.26
C LEU A 74 4.14 1.62 -6.20
N SER A 75 2.91 2.07 -6.03
CA SER A 75 2.28 3.06 -6.90
C SER A 75 2.97 4.41 -6.79
N GLN A 76 3.05 5.15 -7.90
CA GLN A 76 3.44 6.56 -7.88
C GLN A 76 2.37 7.39 -7.17
N PRO A 77 2.73 8.51 -6.51
CA PRO A 77 1.74 9.49 -6.08
C PRO A 77 0.85 9.93 -7.25
N GLY A 78 -0.46 9.90 -7.07
CA GLY A 78 -1.42 10.13 -8.15
C GLY A 78 -1.64 8.96 -9.10
N GLY A 79 -0.96 7.83 -8.89
CA GLY A 79 -0.99 6.67 -9.78
C GLY A 79 -1.89 5.51 -9.28
N VAL A 80 -2.01 4.50 -10.13
CA VAL A 80 -2.72 3.25 -9.85
C VAL A 80 -1.83 2.08 -10.27
N CYS A 81 -1.45 1.25 -9.31
CA CYS A 81 -0.68 0.03 -9.53
C CYS A 81 -1.56 -1.19 -9.35
N LEU A 82 -1.44 -2.19 -10.21
CA LEU A 82 -2.30 -3.36 -10.19
C LEU A 82 -1.54 -4.66 -10.43
N SER A 83 -2.11 -5.75 -9.94
CA SER A 83 -1.57 -7.09 -10.14
C SER A 83 -1.87 -7.62 -11.54
N LYS A 84 -1.09 -8.64 -11.95
CA LYS A 84 -1.34 -9.37 -13.20
C LYS A 84 -2.75 -9.97 -13.24
N SER A 85 -3.28 -10.45 -12.12
CA SER A 85 -4.63 -11.01 -12.05
C SER A 85 -5.71 -9.99 -12.43
N ILE A 86 -5.58 -8.74 -11.99
CA ILE A 86 -6.47 -7.65 -12.42
C ILE A 86 -6.29 -7.37 -13.90
N LEU A 87 -5.03 -7.25 -14.39
CA LEU A 87 -4.76 -6.99 -15.81
C LEU A 87 -5.44 -8.01 -16.73
N ASP A 88 -5.28 -9.30 -16.42
CA ASP A 88 -5.82 -10.38 -17.25
C ASP A 88 -7.36 -10.32 -17.41
N PHE A 89 -8.05 -9.77 -16.38
CA PHE A 89 -9.51 -9.54 -16.44
C PHE A 89 -9.92 -8.28 -17.18
N VAL A 90 -9.11 -7.23 -17.09
CA VAL A 90 -9.48 -5.87 -17.53
C VAL A 90 -9.03 -5.61 -18.98
N ASN A 91 -7.87 -6.13 -19.36
CA ASN A 91 -7.22 -5.82 -20.64
C ASN A 91 -8.07 -6.14 -21.88
N LYS A 92 -8.92 -7.18 -21.81
CA LYS A 92 -9.82 -7.56 -22.90
C LYS A 92 -11.16 -6.83 -22.90
N LYS A 93 -11.45 -6.08 -21.86
CA LYS A 93 -12.76 -5.46 -21.61
C LYS A 93 -12.74 -3.95 -21.62
N THR A 94 -11.55 -3.36 -21.70
CA THR A 94 -11.35 -1.91 -21.69
C THR A 94 -10.26 -1.52 -22.69
N GLU A 95 -10.28 -0.28 -23.13
CA GLU A 95 -9.23 0.32 -23.98
C GLU A 95 -8.11 0.97 -23.12
N LEU A 96 -8.03 0.61 -21.85
CA LEU A 96 -7.02 1.14 -20.95
C LEU A 96 -5.64 0.59 -21.29
N VAL A 97 -4.64 1.44 -21.17
CA VAL A 97 -3.24 1.08 -21.43
C VAL A 97 -2.54 0.86 -20.10
N PHE A 98 -1.68 -0.15 -20.07
CA PHE A 98 -0.94 -0.53 -18.86
C PHE A 98 0.55 -0.62 -19.15
N ASN A 99 1.37 -0.12 -18.24
CA ASN A 99 2.82 -0.21 -18.28
C ASN A 99 3.27 -1.39 -17.40
N ASN A 100 4.03 -2.31 -17.98
CA ASN A 100 4.55 -3.46 -17.26
C ASN A 100 5.73 -3.02 -16.36
N LEU A 101 5.66 -3.29 -15.07
CA LEU A 101 6.73 -3.07 -14.11
C LEU A 101 7.54 -4.33 -13.82
N GLY A 102 7.16 -5.47 -14.41
CA GLY A 102 7.80 -6.76 -14.16
C GLY A 102 7.49 -7.35 -12.80
N GLU A 103 8.32 -8.30 -12.42
CA GLU A 103 8.23 -8.93 -11.09
C GLU A 103 8.83 -8.02 -10.03
N GLN A 104 7.99 -7.65 -9.07
CA GLN A 104 8.36 -6.82 -7.94
C GLN A 104 8.46 -7.67 -6.68
N LYS A 105 9.64 -7.66 -6.06
CA LYS A 105 9.85 -8.34 -4.79
C LYS A 105 9.40 -7.41 -3.65
N VAL A 106 8.30 -7.72 -3.01
CA VAL A 106 7.74 -6.90 -1.94
C VAL A 106 7.68 -7.71 -0.66
N LYS A 107 8.59 -7.41 0.26
CA LYS A 107 8.84 -8.22 1.48
C LYS A 107 9.10 -9.69 1.09
N ASN A 108 8.24 -10.61 1.50
CA ASN A 108 8.40 -12.06 1.29
C ASN A 108 7.58 -12.61 0.10
N THR A 109 7.00 -11.75 -0.72
CA THR A 109 6.15 -12.13 -1.86
C THR A 109 6.64 -11.47 -3.13
N THR A 110 6.63 -12.19 -4.24
CA THR A 110 6.88 -11.64 -5.58
C THR A 110 5.53 -11.39 -6.24
N VAL A 111 5.33 -10.17 -6.75
CA VAL A 111 4.10 -9.77 -7.44
C VAL A 111 4.47 -9.21 -8.81
N HIS A 112 3.84 -9.69 -9.87
CA HIS A 112 3.97 -9.09 -11.18
C HIS A 112 3.03 -7.88 -11.25
N ALA A 113 3.63 -6.69 -11.32
CA ALA A 113 2.94 -5.41 -11.17
C ALA A 113 2.83 -4.65 -12.51
N TYR A 114 1.81 -3.83 -12.61
CA TYR A 114 1.53 -2.96 -13.75
C TYR A 114 1.02 -1.62 -13.26
N ASP A 115 1.46 -0.53 -13.91
CA ASP A 115 0.83 0.78 -13.72
C ASP A 115 -0.28 0.96 -14.75
N LEU A 116 -1.41 1.54 -14.32
CA LEU A 116 -2.35 2.13 -15.24
C LEU A 116 -1.67 3.35 -15.89
N ALA A 117 -1.57 3.36 -17.21
CA ALA A 117 -0.96 4.47 -17.93
C ALA A 117 -1.79 5.75 -17.75
N ASP A 118 -1.13 6.79 -17.30
CA ASP A 118 -1.70 8.12 -17.15
C ASP A 118 -0.79 9.12 -17.88
N PRO A 119 -1.34 9.97 -18.78
CA PRO A 119 -0.54 10.93 -19.54
C PRO A 119 0.18 11.98 -18.66
N GLU A 120 -0.31 12.21 -17.45
CA GLU A 120 0.24 13.20 -16.53
C GLU A 120 1.32 12.62 -15.60
N LEU A 121 1.51 11.29 -15.63
CA LEU A 121 2.52 10.61 -14.84
C LEU A 121 3.67 10.12 -15.71
N GLU A 122 4.89 10.16 -15.16
CA GLU A 122 6.04 9.59 -15.84
C GLU A 122 5.89 8.09 -16.03
N LYS A 123 6.20 7.64 -17.25
CA LYS A 123 6.21 6.21 -17.54
C LYS A 123 7.42 5.57 -16.86
N ARG A 124 7.17 4.69 -15.90
CA ARG A 124 8.22 3.87 -15.29
C ARG A 124 8.57 2.71 -16.21
N SER A 125 9.87 2.46 -16.40
CA SER A 125 10.39 1.24 -17.03
C SER A 125 11.07 0.35 -16.00
N ILE A 126 11.21 -0.94 -16.31
CA ILE A 126 11.91 -1.92 -15.46
C ILE A 126 13.33 -1.46 -15.13
N ASP A 127 14.00 -0.78 -16.09
CA ASP A 127 15.38 -0.33 -15.94
C ASP A 127 15.57 0.78 -14.90
N ASN A 128 14.55 1.59 -14.63
CA ASN A 128 14.64 2.66 -13.62
C ASN A 128 14.49 2.16 -12.18
N GLN A 129 14.02 0.92 -11.97
CA GLN A 129 13.87 0.37 -10.62
C GLN A 129 15.15 -0.24 -10.07
N ILE A 130 16.07 -0.66 -10.94
CA ILE A 130 17.38 -1.18 -10.52
C ILE A 130 18.26 -0.06 -9.95
N GLN A 131 18.08 1.19 -10.41
CA GLN A 131 18.88 2.33 -9.92
C GLN A 131 18.37 2.92 -8.61
N ASN A 132 17.07 2.80 -8.30
CA ASN A 132 16.52 3.29 -7.03
C ASN A 132 16.66 2.30 -5.86
N SER A 133 17.12 1.08 -6.12
CA SER A 133 17.41 0.08 -5.08
C SER A 133 18.86 0.13 -4.56
N GLU A 134 19.73 0.98 -5.12
CA GLU A 134 21.13 1.12 -4.67
C GLU A 134 21.38 2.32 -3.73
N GLU A 135 20.41 3.22 -3.53
CA GLU A 135 20.53 4.26 -2.51
C GLU A 135 19.96 3.76 -1.17
N GLY A 136 20.86 3.18 -0.40
CA GLY A 136 20.68 2.94 1.03
C GLY A 136 20.03 1.61 1.38
N SER A 137 20.79 0.53 1.27
CA SER A 137 20.60 -0.65 2.11
C SER A 137 20.81 -0.29 3.59
N LYS A 138 19.90 0.51 4.15
CA LYS A 138 19.72 0.52 5.60
C LYS A 138 19.01 -0.79 5.94
N ALA A 139 19.64 -1.58 6.79
CA ALA A 139 18.99 -2.74 7.37
C ALA A 139 17.59 -2.33 7.86
N PRO A 140 16.56 -3.16 7.64
CA PRO A 140 15.22 -2.81 8.06
C PRO A 140 15.23 -2.47 9.56
N THR A 141 14.79 -1.26 9.88
CA THR A 141 14.71 -0.80 11.25
C THR A 141 13.30 -1.05 11.77
N ILE A 142 13.20 -1.69 12.93
CA ILE A 142 11.92 -1.88 13.61
C ILE A 142 11.81 -0.78 14.68
N ALA A 143 10.78 0.04 14.59
CA ALA A 143 10.41 0.95 15.68
C ALA A 143 9.32 0.27 16.51
N VAL A 144 9.58 0.14 17.82
CA VAL A 144 8.58 -0.29 18.79
C VAL A 144 8.04 0.96 19.47
N LEU A 145 6.77 1.25 19.23
CA LEU A 145 6.08 2.35 19.91
C LEU A 145 5.60 1.88 21.27
N PRO A 146 5.66 2.75 22.32
CA PRO A 146 5.16 2.41 23.63
C PRO A 146 3.67 2.05 23.58
N PHE A 147 3.30 0.98 24.28
CA PHE A 147 1.89 0.62 24.44
C PHE A 147 1.25 1.61 25.43
N ASN A 148 0.09 2.12 25.05
CA ASN A 148 -0.69 2.97 25.92
C ASN A 148 -1.74 2.13 26.65
N ASN A 149 -1.85 2.33 27.97
CA ASN A 149 -2.96 1.79 28.72
C ASN A 149 -4.24 2.52 28.33
N LEU A 150 -5.16 1.83 27.67
CA LEU A 150 -6.47 2.36 27.29
C LEU A 150 -7.56 2.02 28.32
N SER A 151 -7.21 1.30 29.39
CA SER A 151 -8.11 1.04 30.50
C SER A 151 -8.07 2.20 31.50
N ASN A 152 -9.14 2.33 32.31
CA ASN A 152 -9.16 3.31 33.41
C ASN A 152 -8.47 2.77 34.69
N ASP A 153 -7.69 1.70 34.60
CA ASP A 153 -7.00 1.07 35.70
C ASP A 153 -5.51 1.47 35.71
N PRO A 154 -5.07 2.31 36.65
CA PRO A 154 -3.67 2.75 36.74
C PRO A 154 -2.66 1.62 36.99
N GLU A 155 -3.11 0.48 37.52
CA GLU A 155 -2.21 -0.68 37.74
C GLU A 155 -1.82 -1.36 36.41
N GLN A 156 -2.48 -1.03 35.30
CA GLN A 156 -2.14 -1.52 33.97
C GLN A 156 -1.03 -0.72 33.27
N ASP A 157 -0.63 0.44 33.79
CA ASP A 157 0.42 1.27 33.18
C ASP A 157 1.76 0.55 33.18
N TYR A 158 2.13 -0.08 34.32
CA TYR A 158 3.38 -0.82 34.40
C TYR A 158 3.41 -2.04 33.46
N PHE A 159 2.24 -2.61 33.14
CA PHE A 159 2.13 -3.73 32.22
C PHE A 159 2.38 -3.28 30.77
N ALA A 160 1.85 -2.13 30.37
CA ALA A 160 2.09 -1.54 29.06
C ALA A 160 3.57 -1.21 28.85
N ASP A 161 4.22 -0.61 29.84
CA ASP A 161 5.66 -0.33 29.82
C ASP A 161 6.50 -1.62 29.80
N GLY A 162 6.14 -2.60 30.62
CA GLY A 162 6.83 -3.89 30.68
C GLY A 162 6.76 -4.67 29.37
N ILE A 163 5.63 -4.66 28.67
CA ILE A 163 5.48 -5.28 27.35
C ILE A 163 6.36 -4.56 26.33
N THR A 164 6.38 -3.24 26.33
CA THR A 164 7.22 -2.44 25.43
C THR A 164 8.69 -2.80 25.60
N GLU A 165 9.21 -2.79 26.81
CA GLU A 165 10.60 -3.15 27.12
C GLU A 165 10.92 -4.61 26.78
N TYR A 166 9.99 -5.53 27.05
CA TYR A 166 10.14 -6.93 26.72
C TYR A 166 10.31 -7.14 25.22
N ILE A 167 9.46 -6.50 24.41
CA ILE A 167 9.52 -6.59 22.94
C ILE A 167 10.84 -6.01 22.42
N ILE A 168 11.25 -4.82 22.89
CA ILE A 168 12.51 -4.18 22.51
C ILE A 168 13.69 -5.09 22.85
N SER A 169 13.72 -5.63 24.07
CA SER A 169 14.78 -6.53 24.52
C SER A 169 14.87 -7.84 23.73
N HIS A 170 13.73 -8.37 23.26
CA HIS A 170 13.71 -9.59 22.45
C HIS A 170 14.10 -9.32 21.00
N LEU A 171 13.63 -8.24 20.42
CA LEU A 171 13.97 -7.84 19.04
C LEU A 171 15.44 -7.44 18.93
N SER A 172 16.02 -6.78 19.93
CA SER A 172 17.44 -6.37 19.94
C SER A 172 18.41 -7.58 19.95
N LYS A 173 17.96 -8.76 20.37
CA LYS A 173 18.74 -10.01 20.29
C LYS A 173 18.80 -10.56 18.86
N TRP A 174 17.95 -10.14 17.97
CA TRP A 174 17.95 -10.53 16.57
C TRP A 174 18.91 -9.62 15.81
N LYS A 175 20.12 -10.11 15.55
CA LYS A 175 21.18 -9.35 14.85
C LYS A 175 20.78 -8.84 13.44
N THR A 176 19.62 -9.25 12.95
CA THR A 176 19.12 -8.89 11.62
C THR A 176 18.37 -7.55 11.61
N PHE A 177 17.93 -7.07 12.78
CA PHE A 177 17.17 -5.83 12.87
C PHE A 177 17.73 -4.92 13.97
N PRO A 178 18.27 -3.73 13.62
CA PRO A 178 18.52 -2.69 14.62
C PRO A 178 17.17 -2.16 15.14
N VAL A 179 17.03 -2.07 16.45
CA VAL A 179 15.86 -1.52 17.14
C VAL A 179 16.20 -0.12 17.65
#